data_27e9d9e955c250d4f8eda5378c39a9e6
#
_entry.id   27e9d9e955c250d4f8eda5378c39a9e6
#
_cell.length_a   1.000
_cell.length_b   1.000
_cell.length_c   1.000
_cell.angle_alpha   90.00
_cell.angle_beta   90.00
_cell.angle_gamma   90.00
#
_symmetry.space_group_name_H-M   'P 1'
#
loop_
_entity.id
_entity.type
_entity.pdbx_description
1 polymer ?
#
loop_
_entity_poly.entity_id
_entity_poly.type
_entity_poly.pdbx_seq_one_letter_code
_entity_poly.pdbx_strand_id
1 'polypeptide(L)'
;MGTAPTPEAEYLARYICLLRLPFAGNKHVKIRPSYHERIREITRVIGRGDVTITAYVDKVLKAHLDDNRETIERLFEEREAVASRQPKAEER
;
A
#
# COMPACT_ATOMS: atom_id res chain seq x y z
N MET A 1 18.18 -6.96 25.65
CA MET A 1 17.91 -7.16 25.37
C MET A 1 17.06 -7.11 24.63
N GLY A 2 16.85 -7.09 23.97
CA GLY A 2 16.06 -6.77 23.11
C GLY A 2 15.04 -7.70 22.91
N THR A 3 13.94 -7.35 23.02
CA THR A 3 12.84 -8.16 22.74
C THR A 3 12.47 -7.98 21.31
N ALA A 4 12.08 -9.03 20.67
CA ALA A 4 11.57 -8.92 19.32
C ALA A 4 10.32 -8.04 19.33
N PRO A 5 10.09 -7.25 18.30
CA PRO A 5 8.90 -6.45 18.24
C PRO A 5 7.66 -7.32 18.18
N THR A 6 6.63 -6.87 18.82
CA THR A 6 5.37 -7.57 18.77
C THR A 6 4.65 -7.25 17.47
N PRO A 7 3.71 -8.09 17.06
CA PRO A 7 2.91 -7.75 15.88
C PRO A 7 2.19 -6.42 16.03
N GLU A 8 1.77 -6.11 17.25
CA GLU A 8 1.09 -4.83 17.48
C GLU A 8 2.04 -3.66 17.27
N ALA A 9 3.25 -3.77 17.81
CA ALA A 9 4.22 -2.68 17.66
C ALA A 9 4.62 -2.50 16.20
N GLU A 10 4.79 -3.59 15.49
CA GLU A 10 5.14 -3.50 14.08
C GLU A 10 4.02 -2.87 13.27
N TYR A 11 2.80 -3.24 13.57
CA TYR A 11 1.66 -2.69 12.84
C TYR A 11 1.59 -1.18 13.05
N LEU A 12 1.71 -0.76 14.29
CA LEU A 12 1.63 0.66 14.59
C LEU A 12 2.74 1.43 13.91
N ALA A 13 3.96 0.91 13.97
CA ALA A 13 5.08 1.61 13.37
C ALA A 13 4.95 1.70 11.86
N ARG A 14 4.38 0.69 11.24
CA ARG A 14 4.35 0.63 9.80
C ARG A 14 3.17 1.36 9.20
N TYR A 15 2.01 1.26 9.83
CA TYR A 15 0.78 1.75 9.22
C TYR A 15 0.16 2.96 9.92
N ILE A 16 0.40 3.11 11.19
CA ILE A 16 -0.20 4.21 11.93
C ILE A 16 0.84 5.29 12.11
N CYS A 17 1.10 5.99 11.03
CA CYS A 17 2.10 7.04 11.01
C CYS A 17 1.56 8.26 10.33
N LEU A 18 2.06 9.39 10.72
CA LEU A 18 1.70 10.63 10.06
C LEU A 18 2.33 10.68 8.68
N LEU A 19 1.61 11.27 7.77
CA LEU A 19 2.10 11.49 6.42
C LEU A 19 2.25 12.97 6.22
N ARG A 20 3.46 13.40 5.98
CA ARG A 20 3.74 14.83 5.90
C ARG A 20 4.02 15.33 4.51
N LEU A 21 4.09 14.44 3.54
CA LEU A 21 4.43 14.85 2.20
C LEU A 21 3.22 15.46 1.50
N PRO A 22 3.42 16.50 0.70
CA PRO A 22 2.32 17.02 -0.08
C PRO A 22 1.94 16.02 -1.16
N PHE A 23 0.70 16.08 -1.56
CA PHE A 23 0.18 15.18 -2.58
C PHE A 23 0.00 15.93 -3.88
N ALA A 24 1.10 16.41 -4.43
CA ALA A 24 1.03 17.04 -5.74
C ALA A 24 0.79 15.97 -6.78
N GLY A 25 -0.14 16.20 -7.67
CA GLY A 25 -0.42 15.24 -8.73
C GLY A 25 -1.19 14.02 -8.26
N ASN A 26 -1.97 14.17 -7.22
CA ASN A 26 -2.76 13.06 -6.70
C ASN A 26 -3.64 12.43 -7.74
N LYS A 27 -3.79 11.13 -7.64
CA LYS A 27 -4.74 10.40 -8.44
C LYS A 27 -5.77 9.80 -7.52
N HIS A 28 -6.94 9.54 -8.08
CA HIS A 28 -8.04 9.00 -7.29
C HIS A 28 -8.42 7.63 -7.80
N VAL A 29 -8.68 6.72 -6.89
CA VAL A 29 -9.20 5.42 -7.23
C VAL A 29 -10.38 5.16 -6.33
N LYS A 30 -11.29 4.34 -6.82
CA LYS A 30 -12.44 3.97 -6.02
C LYS A 30 -12.09 2.75 -5.19
N ILE A 31 -12.51 2.74 -3.96
CA ILE A 31 -12.31 1.58 -3.12
C ILE A 31 -13.67 1.10 -2.63
N ARG A 32 -13.70 -0.15 -2.27
CA ARG A 32 -14.93 -0.78 -1.81
C ARG A 32 -15.42 -0.09 -0.53
N PRO A 33 -16.71 0.20 -0.44
CA PRO A 33 -17.20 0.88 0.76
C PRO A 33 -16.89 0.15 2.05
N SER A 34 -16.91 -1.17 2.04
CA SER A 34 -16.62 -1.92 3.26
C SER A 34 -15.16 -1.74 3.68
N TYR A 35 -14.25 -1.64 2.71
CA TYR A 35 -12.84 -1.38 3.03
C TYR A 35 -12.68 0.03 3.60
N HIS A 36 -13.35 0.97 2.99
CA HIS A 36 -13.27 2.35 3.45
C HIS A 36 -13.73 2.46 4.90
N GLU A 37 -14.85 1.81 5.19
CA GLU A 37 -15.41 1.86 6.54
C GLU A 37 -14.47 1.20 7.55
N ARG A 38 -13.88 0.08 7.16
CA ARG A 38 -12.95 -0.60 8.05
C ARG A 38 -11.71 0.24 8.33
N ILE A 39 -11.18 0.87 7.28
CA ILE A 39 -10.02 1.73 7.45
C ILE A 39 -10.38 2.94 8.31
N ARG A 40 -11.57 3.46 8.13
CA ARG A 40 -12.01 4.59 8.92
C ARG A 40 -12.04 4.22 10.41
N GLU A 41 -12.52 3.03 10.72
CA GLU A 41 -12.51 2.57 12.10
C GLU A 41 -11.09 2.43 12.63
N ILE A 42 -10.21 1.89 11.82
CA ILE A 42 -8.82 1.70 12.23
C ILE A 42 -8.16 3.03 12.54
N THR A 43 -8.32 3.99 11.66
CA THR A 43 -7.68 5.29 11.86
C THR A 43 -8.30 6.02 13.04
N ARG A 44 -9.60 5.85 13.25
CA ARG A 44 -10.28 6.54 14.35
C ARG A 44 -9.93 5.92 15.68
N VAL A 45 -9.94 4.60 15.76
CA VAL A 45 -9.76 3.93 17.05
C VAL A 45 -8.27 3.70 17.34
N ILE A 46 -7.58 3.04 16.44
CA ILE A 46 -6.19 2.70 16.66
C ILE A 46 -5.30 3.90 16.45
N GLY A 47 -5.60 4.70 15.44
CA GLY A 47 -4.86 5.91 15.18
C GLY A 47 -5.27 7.09 16.02
N ARG A 48 -6.31 6.91 16.84
CA ARG A 48 -6.80 7.94 17.75
C ARG A 48 -7.15 9.25 17.05
N GLY A 49 -7.55 9.13 15.80
CA GLY A 49 -7.93 10.31 15.03
C GLY A 49 -6.78 11.14 14.53
N ASP A 50 -5.55 10.75 14.81
CA ASP A 50 -4.39 11.50 14.35
C ASP A 50 -3.89 11.09 12.99
N VAL A 51 -4.40 9.98 12.47
CA VAL A 51 -3.97 9.44 11.19
C VAL A 51 -5.14 9.48 10.24
N THR A 52 -4.93 10.02 9.05
CA THR A 52 -6.01 10.09 8.08
C THR A 52 -6.13 8.79 7.31
N ILE A 53 -7.28 8.62 6.68
CA ILE A 53 -7.47 7.46 5.81
C ILE A 53 -6.43 7.48 4.70
N THR A 54 -6.17 8.64 4.13
CA THR A 54 -5.18 8.76 3.07
C THR A 54 -3.80 8.32 3.53
N ALA A 55 -3.40 8.74 4.73
CA ALA A 55 -2.10 8.36 5.24
C ALA A 55 -2.00 6.86 5.45
N TYR A 56 -3.05 6.26 5.97
CA TYR A 56 -3.07 4.82 6.20
C TYR A 56 -2.96 4.07 4.88
N VAL A 57 -3.76 4.46 3.89
CA VAL A 57 -3.75 3.80 2.59
C VAL A 57 -2.38 3.95 1.93
N ASP A 58 -1.77 5.12 2.05
CA ASP A 58 -0.45 5.34 1.49
C ASP A 58 0.56 4.36 2.08
N LYS A 59 0.51 4.15 3.38
CA LYS A 59 1.43 3.23 4.03
C LYS A 59 1.17 1.78 3.66
N VAL A 60 -0.10 1.43 3.50
CA VAL A 60 -0.44 0.08 3.08
C VAL A 60 0.10 -0.19 1.69
N LEU A 61 -0.08 0.75 0.78
CA LEU A 61 0.39 0.57 -0.58
C LEU A 61 1.92 0.50 -0.63
N LYS A 62 2.57 1.36 0.13
CA LYS A 62 4.02 1.34 0.18
C LYS A 62 4.51 0.00 0.70
N ALA A 63 3.90 -0.51 1.77
CA ALA A 63 4.30 -1.77 2.35
C ALA A 63 4.12 -2.91 1.35
N HIS A 64 2.99 -2.91 0.67
CA HIS A 64 2.72 -3.95 -0.31
C HIS A 64 3.76 -3.93 -1.43
N LEU A 65 4.03 -2.75 -1.96
CA LEU A 65 4.95 -2.63 -3.08
C LEU A 65 6.38 -2.97 -2.65
N ASP A 66 6.77 -2.55 -1.45
CA ASP A 66 8.10 -2.86 -0.96
C ASP A 66 8.28 -4.36 -0.70
N ASP A 67 7.28 -4.97 -0.08
CA ASP A 67 7.38 -6.37 0.27
C ASP A 67 7.42 -7.28 -0.95
N ASN A 68 6.83 -6.83 -2.05
CA ASN A 68 6.72 -7.65 -3.23
C ASN A 68 7.55 -7.14 -4.39
N ARG A 69 8.49 -6.27 -4.12
CA ARG A 69 9.23 -5.61 -5.18
C ARG A 69 9.92 -6.60 -6.11
N GLU A 70 10.62 -7.56 -5.56
CA GLU A 70 11.36 -8.50 -6.39
C GLU A 70 10.44 -9.36 -7.20
N THR A 71 9.35 -9.79 -6.60
CA THR A 71 8.39 -10.61 -7.31
C THR A 71 7.75 -9.84 -8.45
N ILE A 72 7.39 -8.60 -8.18
CA ILE A 72 6.76 -7.77 -9.20
C ILE A 72 7.71 -7.55 -10.36
N GLU A 73 8.96 -7.24 -10.06
CA GLU A 73 9.92 -6.98 -11.13
C GLU A 73 10.21 -8.24 -11.94
N ARG A 74 10.25 -9.38 -11.27
CA ARG A 74 10.46 -10.62 -11.97
C ARG A 74 9.29 -10.92 -12.91
N LEU A 75 8.09 -10.66 -12.45
CA LEU A 75 6.92 -10.86 -13.28
C LEU A 75 6.89 -9.88 -14.46
N PHE A 76 7.30 -8.65 -14.22
CA PHE A 76 7.41 -7.70 -15.32
C PHE A 76 8.35 -8.21 -16.39
N GLU A 77 9.54 -8.66 -15.97
CA GLU A 77 10.51 -9.16 -16.94
C GLU A 77 9.98 -10.33 -17.72
N GLU A 78 9.33 -11.26 -17.04
CA GLU A 78 8.79 -12.42 -17.71
C GLU A 78 7.72 -12.05 -18.72
N ARG A 79 6.82 -11.17 -18.32
CA ARG A 79 5.72 -10.81 -19.18
C ARG A 79 6.17 -9.95 -20.35
N GLU A 80 7.15 -9.09 -20.12
CA GLU A 80 7.67 -8.28 -21.20
C GLU A 80 8.43 -9.13 -22.20
N ALA A 81 9.15 -10.13 -21.73
CA ALA A 81 9.83 -11.03 -22.64
C ALA A 81 8.84 -11.77 -23.52
N VAL A 82 7.74 -12.20 -22.95
CA VAL A 82 6.71 -12.86 -23.73
C VAL A 82 6.07 -11.89 -24.71
N ALA A 83 5.77 -10.69 -24.26
CA ALA A 83 5.15 -9.69 -25.11
C ALA A 83 6.06 -9.32 -26.25
N SER A 84 7.38 -9.30 -26.04
CA SER A 84 8.32 -8.99 -27.11
C SER A 84 8.29 -10.03 -28.18
N ARG A 85 8.03 -11.26 -27.83
CA ARG A 85 8.05 -12.31 -28.83
C ARG A 85 6.75 -12.47 -29.54
N GLN A 86 5.68 -11.91 -29.02
CA GLN A 86 4.37 -12.06 -29.62
C GLN A 86 3.80 -10.72 -29.94
N PRO A 87 3.07 -10.58 -31.01
CA PRO A 87 2.38 -9.33 -31.26
C PRO A 87 1.35 -9.11 -30.17
N LYS A 88 1.28 -7.84 -29.72
CA LYS A 88 0.41 -7.54 -28.69
C LYS A 88 -0.94 -7.47 -29.14
N ALA A 89 -1.77 -8.04 -28.62
CA ALA A 89 -3.08 -7.88 -29.05
C ALA A 89 -3.63 -6.71 -28.41
N GLU A 90 -3.95 -6.13 -27.89
CA GLU A 90 -4.35 -5.06 -27.42
C GLU A 90 -4.45 -4.76 -26.27
N GLU A 91 -4.78 -4.16 -25.71
CA GLU A 91 -4.63 -3.87 -24.63
C GLU A 91 -5.39 -3.31 -23.99
N ARG A 92 -5.87 -2.96 -23.49
CA ARG A 92 -6.44 -2.39 -22.81
C ARG A 92 -6.54 -1.68 -22.51
#